data_aa2efc09f88d7420b6c7f0190f43f406
#
_entry.id   aa2efc09f88d7420b6c7f0190f43f406
#
_cell.length_a   1.000
_cell.length_b   1.000
_cell.length_c   1.000
_cell.angle_alpha   90.00
_cell.angle_beta   90.00
_cell.angle_gamma   90.00
#
_symmetry.space_group_name_H-M   'P 1'
#
loop_
_entity.id
_entity.type
_entity.pdbx_description
1 polymer ?
#
loop_
_entity_poly.entity_id
_entity_poly.type
_entity_poly.pdbx_seq_one_letter_code
_entity_poly.pdbx_strand_id
1 'polypeptide(L)'
;MQSIDIQSFSYEERTAVLPTLTNSFADCGGWVLHRKTLSPTSIEFRLEIQLRSVLDLYVAILAAGIELTRAAHLSLTDLCTCRKHLRRTSDLGQVIALRLEISFLEDVTLHSLLATLTPPA
;
A
#
# COMPACT_ATOMS: atom_id res chain seq x y z
N MET A 1 -8.70 -8.91 -15.74
CA MET A 1 -7.73 -8.78 -14.64
C MET A 1 -8.43 -8.21 -13.42
N GLN A 2 -8.27 -8.84 -12.29
CA GLN A 2 -8.81 -8.35 -11.03
C GLN A 2 -8.02 -7.13 -10.56
N SER A 3 -8.70 -6.14 -10.03
CA SER A 3 -8.12 -4.90 -9.58
C SER A 3 -8.64 -4.55 -8.19
N ILE A 4 -7.77 -4.13 -7.29
CA ILE A 4 -8.15 -3.69 -5.94
C ILE A 4 -7.54 -2.34 -5.60
N ASP A 5 -8.25 -1.58 -4.79
CA ASP A 5 -7.84 -0.28 -4.30
C ASP A 5 -7.61 -0.37 -2.79
N ILE A 6 -6.39 -0.05 -2.36
CA ILE A 6 -5.96 -0.13 -0.98
C ILE A 6 -5.70 1.27 -0.46
N GLN A 7 -6.48 1.67 0.55
CA GLN A 7 -6.27 2.92 1.25
C GLN A 7 -5.46 2.64 2.52
N SER A 8 -4.43 3.43 2.74
CA SER A 8 -3.53 3.22 3.87
C SER A 8 -2.97 4.53 4.39
N PHE A 9 -2.33 4.44 5.54
CA PHE A 9 -1.69 5.59 6.17
C PHE A 9 -0.46 5.12 6.96
N SER A 10 0.44 6.05 7.25
CA SER A 10 1.63 5.75 8.04
C SER A 10 1.96 6.90 8.97
N TYR A 11 2.39 6.59 10.19
CA TYR A 11 2.93 7.56 11.14
C TYR A 11 4.44 7.73 10.97
N GLU A 12 5.06 6.88 10.15
CA GLU A 12 6.48 6.93 9.87
C GLU A 12 6.80 8.01 8.83
N GLU A 13 8.06 8.45 8.81
CA GLU A 13 8.51 9.41 7.81
C GLU A 13 8.52 8.79 6.42
N ARG A 14 8.06 9.57 5.45
CA ARG A 14 8.04 9.20 4.03
C ARG A 14 9.40 8.72 3.55
N THR A 15 10.48 9.41 3.95
CA THR A 15 11.85 9.09 3.53
C THR A 15 12.34 7.73 4.05
N ALA A 16 11.76 7.25 5.15
CA ALA A 16 12.06 5.92 5.68
C ALA A 16 11.18 4.84 5.03
N VAL A 17 9.91 5.13 4.84
CA VAL A 17 8.92 4.17 4.35
C VAL A 17 9.11 3.84 2.87
N LEU A 18 9.29 4.85 2.02
CA LEU A 18 9.27 4.64 0.57
C LEU A 18 10.37 3.74 0.04
N PRO A 19 11.64 3.87 0.47
CA PRO A 19 12.68 2.94 0.01
C PRO A 19 12.43 1.51 0.47
N THR A 20 12.02 1.32 1.72
CA THR A 20 11.70 0.00 2.28
C THR A 20 10.56 -0.66 1.51
N LEU A 21 9.51 0.09 1.25
CA LEU A 21 8.34 -0.40 0.54
C LEU A 21 8.66 -0.78 -0.90
N THR A 22 9.41 0.08 -1.59
CA THR A 22 9.82 -0.16 -2.98
C THR A 22 10.65 -1.45 -3.10
N ASN A 23 11.59 -1.65 -2.19
CA ASN A 23 12.38 -2.88 -2.13
C ASN A 23 11.49 -4.09 -1.85
N SER A 24 10.51 -3.95 -0.97
CA SER A 24 9.59 -5.02 -0.63
C SER A 24 8.73 -5.45 -1.81
N PHE A 25 8.28 -4.49 -2.63
CA PHE A 25 7.54 -4.81 -3.85
C PHE A 25 8.37 -5.70 -4.79
N ALA A 26 9.63 -5.35 -4.99
CA ALA A 26 10.53 -6.13 -5.84
C ALA A 26 10.77 -7.52 -5.24
N ASP A 27 10.99 -7.60 -3.93
CA ASP A 27 11.23 -8.87 -3.24
C ASP A 27 10.03 -9.81 -3.32
N CYS A 28 8.81 -9.28 -3.35
CA CYS A 28 7.58 -10.06 -3.51
C CYS A 28 7.29 -10.44 -4.96
N GLY A 29 8.14 -10.05 -5.90
CA GLY A 29 7.92 -10.31 -7.32
C GLY A 29 6.87 -9.41 -7.96
N GLY A 30 6.51 -8.32 -7.30
CA GLY A 30 5.64 -7.30 -7.86
C GLY A 30 6.43 -6.29 -8.69
N TRP A 31 5.74 -5.59 -9.59
CA TRP A 31 6.36 -4.49 -10.32
C TRP A 31 5.48 -3.27 -10.30
N VAL A 32 6.12 -2.12 -10.07
CA VAL A 32 5.45 -0.84 -10.00
C VAL A 32 5.29 -0.29 -11.41
N LEU A 33 4.04 -0.07 -11.82
CA LEU A 33 3.70 0.52 -13.11
C LEU A 33 3.72 2.05 -13.06
N HIS A 34 3.38 2.60 -11.89
CA HIS A 34 3.16 4.03 -11.75
C HIS A 34 3.32 4.45 -10.30
N ARG A 35 3.98 5.58 -10.10
CA ARG A 35 4.09 6.26 -8.82
C ARG A 35 3.72 7.72 -9.01
N LYS A 36 2.80 8.22 -8.20
CA LYS A 36 2.30 9.59 -8.31
C LYS A 36 2.13 10.23 -6.95
N THR A 37 2.63 11.45 -6.79
CA THR A 37 2.35 12.27 -5.62
C THR A 37 0.96 12.89 -5.80
N LEU A 38 0.02 12.53 -4.92
CA LEU A 38 -1.35 13.02 -4.99
C LEU A 38 -1.50 14.37 -4.29
N SER A 39 -0.76 14.56 -3.21
CA SER A 39 -0.77 15.78 -2.41
C SER A 39 0.57 15.87 -1.66
N PRO A 40 0.83 16.98 -0.93
CA PRO A 40 2.04 17.06 -0.08
C PRO A 40 2.13 15.95 0.96
N THR A 41 1.00 15.31 1.32
CA THR A 41 0.94 14.30 2.37
C THR A 41 0.55 12.91 1.90
N SER A 42 0.33 12.70 0.60
CA SER A 42 -0.08 11.39 0.10
C SER A 42 0.55 11.04 -1.24
N ILE A 43 0.75 9.74 -1.43
CA ILE A 43 1.35 9.17 -2.63
C ILE A 43 0.57 7.94 -3.07
N GLU A 44 0.54 7.70 -4.38
CA GLU A 44 -0.11 6.56 -4.99
C GLU A 44 0.92 5.68 -5.68
N PHE A 45 0.81 4.37 -5.45
CA PHE A 45 1.50 3.36 -6.25
C PHE A 45 0.48 2.55 -7.01
N ARG A 46 0.75 2.29 -8.29
CA ARG A 46 0.02 1.28 -9.06
C ARG A 46 0.99 0.19 -9.42
N LEU A 47 0.66 -1.02 -9.02
CA LEU A 47 1.52 -2.18 -9.24
C LEU A 47 0.72 -3.40 -9.65
N GLU A 48 1.42 -4.35 -10.19
CA GLU A 48 0.88 -5.66 -10.50
C GLU A 48 1.65 -6.72 -9.73
N ILE A 49 0.95 -7.73 -9.27
CA ILE A 49 1.54 -8.82 -8.50
C ILE A 49 0.75 -10.11 -8.78
N GLN A 50 1.44 -11.23 -8.71
CA GLN A 50 0.77 -12.52 -8.84
C GLN A 50 -0.01 -12.85 -7.56
N LEU A 51 -1.15 -13.52 -7.72
CA LEU A 51 -2.00 -13.90 -6.60
C LEU A 51 -1.22 -14.69 -5.54
N ARG A 52 -0.29 -15.55 -5.96
CA ARG A 52 0.55 -16.34 -5.05
C ARG A 52 1.37 -15.48 -4.08
N SER A 53 1.67 -14.25 -4.45
CA SER A 53 2.54 -13.36 -3.69
C SER A 53 1.77 -12.34 -2.84
N VAL A 54 0.44 -12.38 -2.86
CA VAL A 54 -0.38 -11.39 -2.15
C VAL A 54 -0.14 -11.42 -0.63
N LEU A 55 0.02 -12.60 -0.04
CA LEU A 55 0.28 -12.70 1.39
C LEU A 55 1.63 -12.08 1.76
N ASP A 56 2.66 -12.34 0.96
CA ASP A 56 3.99 -11.76 1.18
C ASP A 56 3.95 -10.25 1.06
N LEU A 57 3.19 -9.73 0.09
CA LEU A 57 2.97 -8.30 -0.07
C LEU A 57 2.26 -7.69 1.13
N TYR A 58 1.21 -8.35 1.61
CA TYR A 58 0.45 -7.90 2.79
C TYR A 58 1.38 -7.75 4.00
N VAL A 59 2.16 -8.79 4.27
CA VAL A 59 3.13 -8.78 5.38
C VAL A 59 4.18 -7.68 5.19
N ALA A 60 4.68 -7.51 3.98
CA ALA A 60 5.68 -6.50 3.67
C ALA A 60 5.16 -5.07 3.87
N ILE A 61 3.93 -4.80 3.48
CA ILE A 61 3.29 -3.50 3.70
C ILE A 61 3.23 -3.18 5.20
N LEU A 62 2.76 -4.13 6.01
CA LEU A 62 2.68 -3.94 7.45
C LEU A 62 4.07 -3.78 8.07
N ALA A 63 5.05 -4.55 7.63
CA ALA A 63 6.42 -4.49 8.14
C ALA A 63 7.11 -3.16 7.79
N ALA A 64 6.69 -2.50 6.72
CA ALA A 64 7.24 -1.20 6.32
C ALA A 64 6.71 -0.03 7.19
N GLY A 65 5.80 -0.30 8.13
CA GLY A 65 5.24 0.73 8.99
C GLY A 65 3.98 1.38 8.43
N ILE A 66 3.30 0.69 7.52
CA ILE A 66 2.05 1.16 6.91
C ILE A 66 0.88 0.51 7.62
N GLU A 67 -0.11 1.32 7.98
CA GLU A 67 -1.36 0.85 8.56
C GLU A 67 -2.45 0.88 7.50
N LEU A 68 -3.24 -0.17 7.46
CA LEU A 68 -4.30 -0.32 6.47
C LEU A 68 -5.64 0.06 7.08
N THR A 69 -6.51 0.64 6.27
CA THR A 69 -7.91 0.82 6.65
C THR A 69 -8.58 -0.54 6.81
N ARG A 70 -9.72 -0.57 7.50
CA ARG A 70 -10.48 -1.81 7.65
C ARG A 70 -10.86 -2.40 6.30
N ALA A 71 -11.30 -1.58 5.37
CA ALA A 71 -11.66 -2.02 4.03
C ALA A 71 -10.46 -2.63 3.29
N ALA A 72 -9.27 -2.04 3.46
CA ALA A 72 -8.04 -2.54 2.87
C ALA A 72 -7.66 -3.91 3.45
N HIS A 73 -7.73 -4.07 4.78
CA HIS A 73 -7.50 -5.36 5.42
C HIS A 73 -8.45 -6.43 4.88
N LEU A 74 -9.74 -6.11 4.76
CA LEU A 74 -10.74 -7.04 4.25
C LEU A 74 -10.45 -7.43 2.81
N SER A 75 -10.11 -6.48 1.95
CA SER A 75 -9.78 -6.75 0.54
C SER A 75 -8.58 -7.69 0.42
N LEU A 76 -7.52 -7.44 1.18
CA LEU A 76 -6.32 -8.27 1.14
C LEU A 76 -6.57 -9.65 1.76
N THR A 77 -7.33 -9.71 2.84
CA THR A 77 -7.70 -10.98 3.49
C THR A 77 -8.54 -11.84 2.54
N ASP A 78 -9.47 -11.24 1.81
CA ASP A 78 -10.30 -11.94 0.84
C ASP A 78 -9.42 -12.54 -0.27
N LEU A 79 -8.43 -11.81 -0.76
CA LEU A 79 -7.49 -12.34 -1.76
C LEU A 79 -6.68 -13.51 -1.21
N CYS A 80 -6.22 -13.43 0.03
CA CYS A 80 -5.48 -14.52 0.67
C CYS A 80 -6.38 -15.76 0.84
N THR A 81 -7.65 -15.56 1.16
CA THR A 81 -8.63 -16.63 1.28
C THR A 81 -8.89 -17.28 -0.08
N CYS A 82 -9.10 -16.47 -1.13
CA CYS A 82 -9.25 -16.98 -2.50
C CYS A 82 -8.04 -17.83 -2.90
N ARG A 83 -6.83 -17.38 -2.58
CA ARG A 83 -5.61 -18.14 -2.85
C ARG A 83 -5.63 -19.53 -2.21
N LYS A 84 -6.11 -19.63 -0.97
CA LYS A 84 -6.20 -20.92 -0.25
C LYS A 84 -7.20 -21.88 -0.88
N HIS A 85 -8.24 -21.36 -1.51
CA HIS A 85 -9.29 -22.16 -2.12
C HIS A 85 -9.07 -22.50 -3.59
N LEU A 86 -8.00 -21.99 -4.19
CA LEU A 86 -7.65 -22.31 -5.57
C LEU A 86 -7.18 -23.74 -5.68
N ARG A 87 -7.78 -24.48 -6.62
CA ARG A 87 -7.46 -25.90 -6.87
C ARG A 87 -6.34 -26.09 -7.87
N ARG A 88 -6.06 -25.05 -8.69
CA ARG A 88 -5.06 -25.13 -9.76
C ARG A 88 -3.91 -24.20 -9.46
N THR A 89 -2.69 -24.72 -9.53
CA THR A 89 -1.48 -23.91 -9.37
C THR A 89 -1.36 -22.80 -10.41
N SER A 90 -1.93 -23.02 -11.60
CA SER A 90 -1.96 -21.98 -12.64
C SER A 90 -2.74 -20.72 -12.23
N ASP A 91 -3.76 -20.88 -11.37
CA ASP A 91 -4.55 -19.76 -10.89
C ASP A 91 -3.76 -18.85 -9.94
N LEU A 92 -2.75 -19.42 -9.27
CA LEU A 92 -1.85 -18.66 -8.39
C LEU A 92 -0.93 -17.71 -9.15
N GLY A 93 -0.73 -17.98 -10.45
CA GLY A 93 0.01 -17.09 -11.33
C GLY A 93 -0.80 -15.95 -11.90
N GLN A 94 -2.10 -15.90 -11.62
CA GLN A 94 -2.96 -14.81 -12.05
C GLN A 94 -2.42 -13.47 -11.54
N VAL A 95 -2.31 -12.50 -12.45
CA VAL A 95 -1.83 -11.17 -12.12
C VAL A 95 -2.99 -10.31 -11.62
N ILE A 96 -2.76 -9.62 -10.53
CA ILE A 96 -3.71 -8.70 -9.93
C ILE A 96 -3.15 -7.29 -10.00
N ALA A 97 -3.96 -6.34 -10.45
CA ALA A 97 -3.62 -4.93 -10.42
C ALA A 97 -4.00 -4.36 -9.05
N LEU A 98 -3.10 -3.62 -8.45
CA LEU A 98 -3.29 -3.06 -7.12
C LEU A 98 -2.95 -1.58 -7.13
N ARG A 99 -3.84 -0.77 -6.58
CA ARG A 99 -3.59 0.65 -6.31
C ARG A 99 -3.42 0.82 -4.81
N LEU A 100 -2.27 1.29 -4.39
CA LEU A 100 -1.97 1.56 -2.99
C LEU A 100 -1.81 3.06 -2.79
N GLU A 101 -2.69 3.66 -1.99
CA GLU A 101 -2.59 5.05 -1.60
C GLU A 101 -2.13 5.14 -0.15
N ILE A 102 -1.10 5.93 0.10
CA ILE A 102 -0.52 6.10 1.42
C ILE A 102 -0.62 7.56 1.83
N SER A 103 -1.27 7.82 2.96
CA SER A 103 -1.28 9.13 3.60
C SER A 103 -0.28 9.15 4.75
N PHE A 104 0.63 10.12 4.74
CA PHE A 104 1.66 10.25 5.78
C PHE A 104 1.14 11.17 6.87
N LEU A 105 0.71 10.58 7.97
CA LEU A 105 0.04 11.31 9.05
C LEU A 105 0.98 12.23 9.83
N GLU A 106 2.27 11.91 9.89
CA GLU A 106 3.25 12.79 10.49
C GLU A 106 3.31 14.13 9.73
N ASP A 107 3.34 14.06 8.40
CA ASP A 107 3.32 15.25 7.56
C ASP A 107 2.02 16.04 7.77
N VAL A 108 0.89 15.35 7.85
CA VAL A 108 -0.43 15.97 8.10
C VAL A 108 -0.43 16.66 9.47
N THR A 109 0.05 15.99 10.51
CA THR A 109 0.07 16.53 11.87
C THR A 109 0.95 17.76 11.94
N LEU A 110 2.15 17.71 11.37
CA LEU A 110 3.06 18.84 11.33
C LEU A 110 2.44 20.02 10.59
N HIS A 111 1.81 19.76 9.45
CA HIS A 111 1.14 20.76 8.64
C HIS A 111 0.00 21.42 9.43
N SER A 112 -0.79 20.62 10.15
CA SER A 112 -1.88 21.10 10.99
C SER A 112 -1.36 21.97 12.13
N LEU A 113 -0.25 21.58 12.76
CA LEU A 113 0.39 22.37 13.82
C LEU A 113 0.87 23.73 13.29
N LEU A 114 1.49 23.73 12.12
CA LEU A 114 1.94 24.98 11.51
C LEU A 114 0.76 25.90 11.19
N ALA A 115 -0.35 25.34 10.75
CA ALA A 115 -1.57 26.11 10.47
C ALA A 115 -2.15 26.72 11.75
N THR A 116 -2.12 26.00 12.88
CA THR A 116 -2.62 26.50 14.16
C THR A 116 -1.70 27.53 14.81
N LEU A 117 -0.41 27.47 14.52
CA LEU A 117 0.58 28.41 15.04
C LEU A 117 0.59 29.73 14.25
N THR A 118 0.04 29.74 13.05
CA THR A 118 -0.07 30.96 12.25
C THR A 118 -1.15 31.85 12.85
N PRO A 119 -0.83 33.08 13.32
CA PRO A 119 -1.85 33.95 13.88
C PRO A 119 -2.87 34.33 12.82
N PRO A 120 -4.14 34.35 13.16
CA PRO A 120 -5.17 34.85 12.23
C PRO A 120 -4.88 36.28 11.84
N ALA A 121 -4.94 36.55 10.57
CA ALA A 121 -4.72 37.87 10.02
C ALA A 121 -5.82 38.83 10.44
#